data_ebba5ab230b1b198d9f6fc8df19d2f70
#
_entry.id   ebba5ab230b1b198d9f6fc8df19d2f70
#
_cell.length_a   1.000
_cell.length_b   1.000
_cell.length_c   1.000
_cell.angle_alpha   90.00
_cell.angle_beta   90.00
_cell.angle_gamma   90.00
#
_symmetry.space_group_name_H-M   'P 1'
#
loop_
_entity.id
_entity.type
_entity.pdbx_description
1 polymer ?
#
loop_
_entity_poly.entity_id
_entity_poly.type
_entity_poly.pdbx_seq_one_letter_code
_entity_poly.pdbx_strand_id
1 'polypeptide(L)'
;MNEYNVGDLISDFLFENDLKTVFGVVSVHNIPILDAIAKRNLIKFVPARGEMGAGHMADGFARSSDKVGVVITSTGPGAANVVGSLVEARFAGTPLLPVSYTHLTLPTNLSV
;
A
#
# COMPACT_ATOMS: atom_id res chain seq x y z
N MET A 1 17.60 -17.76 -6.13
CA MET A 1 16.78 -17.70 -7.31
C MET A 1 15.61 -16.79 -7.15
N ASN A 2 15.37 -15.96 -8.13
CA ASN A 2 14.32 -14.98 -8.02
C ASN A 2 13.13 -15.41 -8.85
N GLU A 3 12.13 -15.88 -8.15
CA GLU A 3 10.89 -16.20 -8.82
C GLU A 3 9.98 -14.98 -8.78
N TYR A 4 9.27 -14.78 -9.85
CA TYR A 4 8.30 -13.71 -9.94
C TYR A 4 7.16 -14.02 -8.98
N ASN A 5 6.87 -13.13 -8.05
CA ASN A 5 5.85 -13.38 -7.04
C ASN A 5 4.81 -12.26 -7.06
N VAL A 6 3.84 -12.34 -6.14
CA VAL A 6 2.76 -11.36 -6.11
C VAL A 6 3.29 -9.96 -5.80
N GLY A 7 4.34 -9.87 -4.97
CA GLY A 7 4.97 -8.58 -4.71
C GLY A 7 5.52 -7.95 -5.97
N ASP A 8 6.14 -8.77 -6.81
CA ASP A 8 6.65 -8.29 -8.10
C ASP A 8 5.52 -7.81 -8.99
N LEU A 9 4.41 -8.55 -9.01
CA LEU A 9 3.26 -8.18 -9.82
C LEU A 9 2.69 -6.83 -9.36
N ILE A 10 2.56 -6.65 -8.07
CA ILE A 10 2.04 -5.39 -7.52
C ILE A 10 2.97 -4.24 -7.86
N SER A 11 4.28 -4.45 -7.69
CA SER A 11 5.25 -3.41 -8.02
C SER A 11 5.18 -3.02 -9.49
N ASP A 12 5.08 -4.01 -10.37
CA ASP A 12 4.99 -3.73 -11.80
C ASP A 12 3.69 -3.01 -12.13
N PHE A 13 2.58 -3.42 -11.53
CA PHE A 13 1.30 -2.77 -11.74
C PHE A 13 1.36 -1.29 -11.35
N LEU A 14 1.94 -0.99 -10.20
CA LEU A 14 2.04 0.38 -9.75
C LEU A 14 2.88 1.20 -10.70
N PHE A 15 4.03 0.67 -11.09
CA PHE A 15 4.93 1.40 -11.96
C PHE A 15 4.31 1.65 -13.33
N GLU A 16 3.63 0.65 -13.88
CA GLU A 16 3.02 0.78 -15.20
C GLU A 16 1.86 1.76 -15.23
N ASN A 17 1.27 2.02 -14.07
CA ASN A 17 0.21 3.01 -13.94
C ASN A 17 0.72 4.35 -13.43
N ASP A 18 2.03 4.57 -13.50
CA ASP A 18 2.68 5.81 -13.11
C ASP A 18 2.48 6.15 -11.63
N LEU A 19 2.34 5.11 -10.80
CA LEU A 19 2.21 5.27 -9.36
C LEU A 19 3.58 5.00 -8.75
N LYS A 20 4.41 6.03 -8.71
CA LYS A 20 5.83 5.87 -8.39
C LYS A 20 6.22 6.32 -6.99
N THR A 21 5.24 6.64 -6.17
CA THR A 21 5.47 6.99 -4.78
C THR A 21 4.42 6.29 -3.93
N VAL A 22 4.86 5.55 -2.94
CA VAL A 22 3.95 4.86 -2.04
C VAL A 22 4.31 5.20 -0.60
N PHE A 23 3.30 5.24 0.25
CA PHE A 23 3.45 5.57 1.66
C PHE A 23 3.01 4.37 2.47
N GLY A 24 3.61 4.16 3.62
CA GLY A 24 3.17 3.02 4.39
C GLY A 24 4.01 2.72 5.60
N VAL A 25 3.73 1.55 6.18
CA VAL A 25 4.42 1.05 7.36
C VAL A 25 4.96 -0.33 7.02
N VAL A 26 6.22 -0.55 7.32
CA VAL A 26 6.86 -1.84 7.06
C VAL A 26 6.31 -2.87 8.03
N SER A 27 5.96 -4.04 7.53
CA SER A 27 5.56 -5.16 8.38
C SER A 27 5.97 -6.46 7.69
N VAL A 28 6.00 -7.54 8.47
CA VAL A 28 6.35 -8.84 7.86
C VAL A 28 5.38 -9.21 6.75
N HIS A 29 4.17 -8.71 6.80
CA HIS A 29 3.15 -9.09 5.83
C HIS A 29 3.29 -8.38 4.50
N ASN A 30 3.92 -7.20 4.46
CA ASN A 30 4.08 -6.48 3.20
C ASN A 30 5.53 -6.46 2.70
N ILE A 31 6.43 -7.18 3.38
CA ILE A 31 7.82 -7.27 2.95
C ILE A 31 7.97 -7.72 1.50
N PRO A 32 7.23 -8.72 1.01
CA PRO A 32 7.40 -9.10 -0.40
C PRO A 32 7.14 -7.96 -1.38
N ILE A 33 6.18 -7.10 -1.08
CA ILE A 33 5.88 -5.95 -1.93
C ILE A 33 7.02 -4.93 -1.82
N LEU A 34 7.42 -4.62 -0.60
CA LEU A 34 8.47 -3.62 -0.38
C LEU A 34 9.81 -4.09 -0.89
N ASP A 35 10.08 -5.39 -0.80
CA ASP A 35 11.30 -5.96 -1.36
C ASP A 35 11.34 -5.81 -2.87
N ALA A 36 10.22 -6.08 -3.54
CA ALA A 36 10.13 -5.91 -4.98
C ALA A 36 10.33 -4.44 -5.37
N ILE A 37 9.75 -3.54 -4.61
CA ILE A 37 9.91 -2.11 -4.84
C ILE A 37 11.37 -1.70 -4.68
N ALA A 38 12.02 -2.17 -3.64
CA ALA A 38 13.40 -1.84 -3.37
C ALA A 38 14.34 -2.38 -4.44
N LYS A 39 14.12 -3.61 -4.87
CA LYS A 39 15.00 -4.23 -5.85
C LYS A 39 14.95 -3.53 -7.19
N ARG A 40 13.75 -3.11 -7.59
CA ARG A 40 13.60 -2.45 -8.89
C ARG A 40 14.03 -1.00 -8.86
N ASN A 41 13.97 -0.37 -7.68
CA ASN A 41 14.36 1.02 -7.49
C ASN A 41 13.65 1.97 -8.47
N LEU A 42 12.40 1.68 -8.79
CA LEU A 42 11.59 2.49 -9.70
C LEU A 42 10.48 3.22 -8.98
N ILE A 43 10.19 2.82 -7.76
CA ILE A 43 9.12 3.39 -6.95
C ILE A 43 9.74 3.83 -5.62
N LYS A 44 9.38 5.03 -5.19
CA LYS A 44 9.87 5.56 -3.93
C LYS A 44 8.92 5.14 -2.81
N PHE A 45 9.46 4.53 -1.77
CA PHE A 45 8.69 4.20 -0.59
C PHE A 45 8.97 5.23 0.50
N VAL A 46 7.92 5.83 1.02
CA VAL A 46 8.01 6.82 2.10
C VAL A 46 7.42 6.19 3.34
N PRO A 47 8.25 5.81 4.32
CA PRO A 47 7.74 5.18 5.53
C PRO A 47 7.11 6.21 6.46
N ALA A 48 6.07 5.77 7.17
CA ALA A 48 5.42 6.57 8.20
C ALA A 48 5.50 5.82 9.51
N ARG A 49 5.17 6.49 10.60
CA ARG A 49 5.18 5.85 11.90
C ARG A 49 3.93 5.04 12.17
N GLY A 50 2.84 5.35 11.48
CA GLY A 50 1.60 4.62 11.63
C GLY A 50 0.80 4.72 10.35
N GLU A 51 -0.17 3.81 10.23
CA GLU A 51 -0.92 3.72 8.99
C GLU A 51 -1.83 4.93 8.76
N MET A 52 -2.39 5.50 9.83
CA MET A 52 -3.21 6.68 9.65
C MET A 52 -2.39 7.83 9.07
N GLY A 53 -1.16 8.04 9.59
CA GLY A 53 -0.26 9.04 9.04
C GLY A 53 0.08 8.75 7.59
N ALA A 54 0.36 7.50 7.29
CA ALA A 54 0.66 7.11 5.91
C ALA A 54 -0.52 7.41 4.98
N GLY A 55 -1.73 7.11 5.44
CA GLY A 55 -2.93 7.41 4.67
C GLY A 55 -3.12 8.89 4.41
N HIS A 56 -2.88 9.71 5.43
CA HIS A 56 -2.96 11.16 5.25
C HIS A 56 -1.88 11.69 4.31
N MET A 57 -0.68 11.10 4.37
CA MET A 57 0.38 11.48 3.44
C MET A 57 -0.01 11.14 2.01
N ALA A 58 -0.58 9.97 1.81
CA ALA A 58 -1.04 9.57 0.47
C ALA A 58 -2.17 10.47 -0.03
N ASP A 59 -3.07 10.85 0.87
CA ASP A 59 -4.16 11.77 0.54
C ASP A 59 -3.60 13.13 0.10
N GLY A 60 -2.67 13.69 0.88
CA GLY A 60 -2.05 14.96 0.53
C GLY A 60 -1.31 14.89 -0.78
N PHE A 61 -0.58 13.78 -1.01
CA PHE A 61 0.12 13.58 -2.26
C PHE A 61 -0.85 13.56 -3.44
N ALA A 62 -1.96 12.83 -3.30
CA ALA A 62 -2.94 12.73 -4.37
C ALA A 62 -3.57 14.09 -4.67
N ARG A 63 -3.89 14.84 -3.63
CA ARG A 63 -4.51 16.16 -3.82
C ARG A 63 -3.57 17.13 -4.54
N SER A 64 -2.28 17.02 -4.28
CA SER A 64 -1.33 17.99 -4.83
C SER A 64 -0.75 17.55 -6.17
N SER A 65 -0.90 16.30 -6.55
CA SER A 65 -0.24 15.78 -7.75
C SER A 65 -1.20 15.33 -8.85
N ASP A 66 -2.49 15.31 -8.58
CA ASP A 66 -3.50 14.75 -9.48
C ASP A 66 -3.25 13.29 -9.80
N LYS A 67 -2.59 12.56 -8.90
CA LYS A 67 -2.34 11.14 -9.05
C LYS A 67 -3.08 10.39 -7.97
N VAL A 68 -3.16 9.07 -8.11
CA VAL A 68 -3.73 8.23 -7.07
C VAL A 68 -2.71 8.12 -5.95
N GLY A 69 -3.13 8.30 -4.71
CA GLY A 69 -2.26 8.10 -3.56
C GLY A 69 -2.27 6.63 -3.17
N VAL A 70 -1.08 6.06 -2.98
CA VAL A 70 -0.96 4.64 -2.65
C VAL A 70 -0.46 4.52 -1.22
N VAL A 71 -1.18 3.76 -0.40
CA VAL A 71 -0.77 3.50 0.97
C VAL A 71 -0.73 1.99 1.20
N ILE A 72 0.39 1.51 1.73
CA ILE A 72 0.60 0.09 2.02
C ILE A 72 0.53 -0.11 3.52
N THR A 73 -0.34 -1.01 3.96
CA THR A 73 -0.54 -1.23 5.39
C THR A 73 -0.21 -2.67 5.75
N SER A 74 -0.07 -2.91 7.04
CA SER A 74 -0.04 -4.27 7.56
C SER A 74 -1.45 -4.85 7.54
N THR A 75 -1.56 -6.11 7.93
CA THR A 75 -2.86 -6.79 8.00
C THR A 75 -3.63 -6.35 9.23
N GLY A 76 -4.91 -6.69 9.27
CA GLY A 76 -5.73 -6.52 10.45
C GLY A 76 -5.67 -5.13 11.06
N PRO A 77 -4.99 -4.99 12.22
CA PRO A 77 -4.91 -3.68 12.88
C PRO A 77 -4.33 -2.58 11.99
N GLY A 78 -3.37 -2.93 11.13
CA GLY A 78 -2.80 -1.95 10.20
C GLY A 78 -3.83 -1.44 9.22
N ALA A 79 -4.63 -2.35 8.65
CA ALA A 79 -5.69 -1.95 7.75
C ALA A 79 -6.74 -1.13 8.49
N ALA A 80 -7.07 -1.51 9.73
CA ALA A 80 -8.03 -0.75 10.52
C ALA A 80 -7.52 0.65 10.83
N ASN A 81 -6.22 0.78 11.08
CA ASN A 81 -5.63 2.07 11.44
C ASN A 81 -5.66 3.08 10.31
N VAL A 82 -5.77 2.66 9.07
CA VAL A 82 -5.80 3.60 7.94
C VAL A 82 -7.20 4.10 7.63
N VAL A 83 -8.23 3.51 8.23
CA VAL A 83 -9.61 3.82 7.88
C VAL A 83 -9.95 5.30 8.05
N GLY A 84 -9.46 5.93 9.13
CA GLY A 84 -9.74 7.34 9.35
C GLY A 84 -9.29 8.22 8.20
N SER A 85 -8.10 7.96 7.65
CA SER A 85 -7.62 8.73 6.52
C SER A 85 -8.38 8.40 5.25
N LEU A 86 -8.87 7.16 5.11
CA LEU A 86 -9.69 6.80 3.95
C LEU A 86 -11.03 7.52 3.98
N VAL A 87 -11.60 7.70 5.17
CA VAL A 87 -12.84 8.45 5.30
C VAL A 87 -12.64 9.90 4.88
N GLU A 88 -11.54 10.51 5.33
CA GLU A 88 -11.23 11.87 4.94
C GLU A 88 -11.07 11.99 3.41
N ALA A 89 -10.32 11.07 2.81
CA ALA A 89 -10.10 11.09 1.38
C ALA A 89 -11.42 10.91 0.63
N ARG A 90 -12.29 10.05 1.12
CA ARG A 90 -13.58 9.83 0.46
C ARG A 90 -14.42 11.09 0.44
N PHE A 91 -14.52 11.79 1.57
CA PHE A 91 -15.30 13.02 1.62
C PHE A 91 -14.70 14.13 0.77
N ALA A 92 -13.39 14.12 0.61
CA ALA A 92 -12.72 15.11 -0.24
C ALA A 92 -12.71 14.72 -1.71
N GLY A 93 -13.14 13.50 -2.04
CA GLY A 93 -13.09 13.02 -3.42
C GLY A 93 -11.69 12.67 -3.90
N THR A 94 -10.79 12.36 -2.97
CA THR A 94 -9.40 12.06 -3.31
C THR A 94 -9.25 10.58 -3.65
N PRO A 95 -8.60 10.25 -4.77
CA PRO A 95 -8.39 8.83 -5.12
C PRO A 95 -7.26 8.24 -4.32
N LEU A 96 -7.56 7.23 -3.52
CA LEU A 96 -6.56 6.49 -2.76
C LEU A 96 -6.65 5.01 -3.09
N LEU A 97 -5.51 4.36 -3.14
CA LEU A 97 -5.40 2.92 -3.30
C LEU A 97 -4.73 2.34 -2.07
N PRO A 98 -5.50 1.83 -1.12
CA PRO A 98 -4.90 1.14 0.03
C PRO A 98 -4.57 -0.30 -0.35
N VAL A 99 -3.35 -0.71 -0.07
CA VAL A 99 -2.89 -2.06 -0.33
C VAL A 99 -2.64 -2.71 1.01
N SER A 100 -3.36 -3.77 1.29
CA SER A 100 -3.23 -4.48 2.55
C SER A 100 -3.18 -5.97 2.29
N TYR A 101 -2.52 -6.66 3.18
CA TYR A 101 -2.49 -8.09 3.11
C TYR A 101 -3.74 -8.62 3.80
N THR A 102 -4.52 -9.41 3.13
CA THR A 102 -5.79 -9.77 3.73
C THR A 102 -5.68 -10.91 4.71
N HIS A 103 -4.78 -11.88 4.47
CA HIS A 103 -4.82 -13.07 5.28
C HIS A 103 -3.61 -13.93 5.05
N LEU A 104 -3.09 -14.51 6.09
CA LEU A 104 -1.97 -15.38 5.96
C LEU A 104 -2.37 -16.76 5.60
N THR A 105 -3.36 -17.26 6.26
CA THR A 105 -3.85 -18.59 5.98
C THR A 105 -5.28 -18.46 5.71
N LEU A 106 -5.68 -19.07 4.68
CA LEU A 106 -7.04 -19.06 4.42
C LEU A 106 -7.61 -20.17 5.13
N PRO A 107 -8.36 -19.99 5.85
CA PRO A 107 -8.86 -21.06 6.70
C PRO A 107 -9.58 -22.07 5.86
N THR A 108 -8.97 -22.00 5.58
CA THR A 108 -9.14 -22.46 5.20
C THR A 108 -9.92 -22.94 4.85
N ASN A 109 -10.20 -22.90 4.89
CA ASN A 109 -10.74 -22.97 4.61
C ASN A 109 -11.46 -22.76 4.33
N LEU A 110 -11.41 -22.41 4.40
CA LEU A 110 -11.96 -21.94 4.21
C LEU A 110 -12.42 -21.72 3.76
N SER A 111 -12.55 -21.83 4.00
CA SER A 111 -12.79 -21.36 3.66
C SER A 111 -13.03 -21.10 3.19
N VAL A 112 -13.12 -21.06 3.46
CA VAL A 112 -13.10 -20.49 2.95
C VAL A 112 -13.01 -20.49 2.38
#